data_536753ad651d3667d2929cc120833162
#
_entry.id   536753ad651d3667d2929cc120833162
#
_cell.length_a   1.000
_cell.length_b   1.000
_cell.length_c   1.000
_cell.angle_alpha   90.00
_cell.angle_beta   90.00
_cell.angle_gamma   90.00
#
_symmetry.space_group_name_H-M   'P 1'
#
loop_
_entity.id
_entity.type
_entity.pdbx_description
1 polymer ?
#
loop_
_entity_poly.entity_id
_entity_poly.type
_entity_poly.pdbx_seq_one_letter_code
_entity_poly.pdbx_strand_id
1 'polypeptide(L)'
;SKLVPLNVHASLLPKLRGASPIQTCLIEGDKKTGVCLMEMVKAMDAGRVFASEVIEIPEDMNFTSLEEKVSDVAINLVLNKLPLFFEGKLEGIPQDESQATFCHYITKDDTELDLDYSIDKFINIVRAFSVKPGAFIRTMNGDEPLKILSCLPYDDKSVKKGELKAVDKKHLVLGLNNGQVLITSIQKPGKKPCDGSSFINGMGSEHVILIKHKTEDIKND
;
A
#
# COMPACT_ATOMS: atom_id res chain seq x y z
N SER A 1 2.20 -12.75 -39.65
CA SER A 1 2.44 -12.80 -38.22
C SER A 1 1.09 -12.71 -37.50
N LYS A 2 0.82 -13.60 -36.56
CA LYS A 2 -0.37 -13.47 -35.71
C LYS A 2 -0.09 -12.36 -34.74
N LEU A 3 -0.90 -11.29 -34.75
CA LEU A 3 -0.90 -10.29 -33.70
C LEU A 3 -1.28 -10.98 -32.37
N VAL A 4 -0.47 -10.81 -31.36
CA VAL A 4 -0.76 -11.27 -30.01
C VAL A 4 -1.31 -10.09 -29.20
N PRO A 5 -2.32 -10.30 -28.34
CA PRO A 5 -2.80 -9.24 -27.47
C PRO A 5 -1.74 -8.93 -26.41
N LEU A 6 -1.52 -7.63 -26.17
CA LEU A 6 -0.55 -7.14 -25.19
C LEU A 6 -1.24 -6.53 -23.98
N ASN A 7 -0.56 -6.58 -22.84
CA ASN A 7 -0.93 -5.90 -21.62
C ASN A 7 0.30 -5.19 -21.04
N VAL A 8 0.04 -4.13 -20.27
CA VAL A 8 1.06 -3.45 -19.45
C VAL A 8 0.74 -3.75 -18.00
N HIS A 9 1.61 -4.52 -17.34
CA HIS A 9 1.42 -4.96 -15.98
C HIS A 9 2.33 -4.18 -15.02
N ALA A 10 1.78 -3.71 -13.90
CA ALA A 10 2.44 -2.81 -12.95
C ALA A 10 3.29 -3.56 -11.91
N SER A 11 4.08 -4.55 -12.35
CA SER A 11 5.07 -5.24 -11.52
C SER A 11 6.24 -5.73 -12.35
N LEU A 12 7.30 -6.20 -11.69
CA LEU A 12 8.38 -6.97 -12.31
C LEU A 12 8.00 -8.46 -12.35
N LEU A 13 7.27 -8.85 -13.40
CA LEU A 13 6.90 -10.25 -13.60
C LEU A 13 8.14 -11.17 -13.57
N PRO A 14 8.02 -12.37 -12.97
CA PRO A 14 6.79 -13.10 -12.62
C PRO A 14 6.21 -12.77 -11.24
N LYS A 15 6.75 -11.79 -10.52
CA LYS A 15 6.23 -11.38 -9.22
C LYS A 15 4.96 -10.55 -9.35
N LEU A 16 4.05 -10.73 -8.35
CA LEU A 16 2.83 -9.94 -8.18
C LEU A 16 1.90 -9.99 -9.41
N ARG A 17 1.67 -11.19 -9.96
CA ARG A 17 0.59 -11.41 -10.91
C ARG A 17 -0.75 -11.15 -10.24
N GLY A 18 -1.69 -10.49 -10.88
CA GLY A 18 -3.04 -10.26 -10.35
C GLY A 18 -3.44 -8.81 -10.24
N ALA A 19 -4.40 -8.53 -9.34
CA ALA A 19 -5.22 -7.33 -9.40
C ALA A 19 -4.59 -6.07 -8.77
N SER A 20 -3.67 -6.20 -7.82
CA SER A 20 -3.24 -5.09 -6.97
C SER A 20 -1.72 -5.03 -6.75
N PRO A 21 -0.89 -5.10 -7.82
CA PRO A 21 0.57 -5.17 -7.67
C PRO A 21 1.17 -3.93 -7.00
N ILE A 22 0.64 -2.73 -7.24
CA ILE A 22 1.15 -1.46 -6.68
C ILE A 22 0.93 -1.40 -5.16
N GLN A 23 -0.26 -1.77 -4.69
CA GLN A 23 -0.53 -1.81 -3.24
C GLN A 23 0.28 -2.92 -2.57
N THR A 24 0.33 -4.10 -3.19
CA THR A 24 0.99 -5.27 -2.61
C THR A 24 2.49 -5.04 -2.43
N CYS A 25 3.20 -4.47 -3.41
CA CYS A 25 4.63 -4.18 -3.26
C CYS A 25 4.91 -3.17 -2.12
N LEU A 26 4.00 -2.21 -1.89
CA LEU A 26 4.11 -1.28 -0.76
C LEU A 26 3.85 -1.97 0.58
N ILE A 27 2.81 -2.83 0.67
CA ILE A 27 2.47 -3.59 1.89
C ILE A 27 3.62 -4.53 2.29
N GLU A 28 4.26 -5.18 1.30
CA GLU A 28 5.39 -6.08 1.50
C GLU A 28 6.70 -5.34 1.81
N GLY A 29 6.74 -4.02 1.57
CA GLY A 29 7.91 -3.20 1.83
C GLY A 29 9.01 -3.37 0.78
N ASP A 30 8.64 -3.76 -0.42
CA ASP A 30 9.55 -3.90 -1.55
C ASP A 30 10.30 -2.58 -1.80
N LYS A 31 11.58 -2.69 -2.09
CA LYS A 31 12.43 -1.53 -2.44
C LYS A 31 12.40 -1.21 -3.93
N LYS A 32 11.85 -2.12 -4.74
CA LYS A 32 11.74 -2.01 -6.19
C LYS A 32 10.45 -2.64 -6.66
N THR A 33 9.86 -2.04 -7.69
CA THR A 33 8.82 -2.61 -8.53
C THR A 33 9.13 -2.30 -10.00
N GLY A 34 8.15 -2.35 -10.86
CA GLY A 34 8.35 -1.97 -12.25
C GLY A 34 7.10 -2.10 -13.09
N VAL A 35 7.31 -2.02 -14.39
CA VAL A 35 6.27 -2.18 -15.40
C VAL A 35 6.76 -3.17 -16.45
N CYS A 36 5.91 -4.11 -16.85
CA CYS A 36 6.18 -5.07 -17.90
C CYS A 36 5.21 -4.92 -19.07
N LEU A 37 5.74 -4.91 -20.30
CA LEU A 37 4.97 -5.13 -21.52
C LEU A 37 4.94 -6.62 -21.79
N MET A 38 3.77 -7.25 -21.74
CA MET A 38 3.61 -8.69 -21.78
C MET A 38 2.53 -9.16 -22.73
N GLU A 39 2.59 -10.43 -23.15
CA GLU A 39 1.55 -11.12 -23.90
C GLU A 39 0.37 -11.47 -22.98
N MET A 40 -0.86 -11.24 -23.43
CA MET A 40 -2.04 -11.73 -22.75
C MET A 40 -2.31 -13.17 -23.13
N VAL A 41 -2.37 -14.04 -22.14
CA VAL A 41 -2.71 -15.46 -22.26
C VAL A 41 -3.87 -15.82 -21.33
N LYS A 42 -4.40 -17.04 -21.41
CA LYS A 42 -5.53 -17.49 -20.58
C LYS A 42 -5.20 -17.51 -19.08
N ALA A 43 -3.96 -17.85 -18.73
CA ALA A 43 -3.51 -17.82 -17.34
C ALA A 43 -3.18 -16.36 -16.93
N MET A 44 -3.60 -15.96 -15.73
CA MET A 44 -3.45 -14.59 -15.24
C MET A 44 -1.99 -14.15 -15.24
N ASP A 45 -1.70 -13.09 -16.00
CA ASP A 45 -0.41 -12.41 -16.13
C ASP A 45 0.81 -13.35 -16.37
N ALA A 46 0.58 -14.55 -16.96
CA ALA A 46 1.59 -15.58 -17.17
C ALA A 46 2.22 -15.58 -18.58
N GLY A 47 1.83 -14.63 -19.45
CA GLY A 47 2.36 -14.54 -20.80
C GLY A 47 3.82 -14.09 -20.85
N ARG A 48 4.44 -14.25 -22.03
CA ARG A 48 5.83 -13.83 -22.26
C ARG A 48 6.00 -12.33 -22.03
N VAL A 49 7.13 -11.93 -21.44
CA VAL A 49 7.48 -10.54 -21.22
C VAL A 49 8.37 -10.06 -22.36
N PHE A 50 7.98 -8.98 -23.03
CA PHE A 50 8.72 -8.38 -24.14
C PHE A 50 9.66 -7.26 -23.71
N ALA A 51 9.31 -6.54 -22.64
CA ALA A 51 10.14 -5.49 -22.08
C ALA A 51 9.71 -5.20 -20.63
N SER A 52 10.63 -4.70 -19.84
CA SER A 52 10.37 -4.25 -18.47
C SER A 52 11.21 -3.03 -18.12
N GLU A 53 10.68 -2.20 -17.22
CA GLU A 53 11.37 -1.05 -16.64
C GLU A 53 11.25 -1.12 -15.12
N VAL A 54 12.37 -0.90 -14.42
CA VAL A 54 12.46 -0.95 -12.95
C VAL A 54 12.11 0.42 -12.35
N ILE A 55 11.42 0.41 -11.23
CA ILE A 55 11.07 1.58 -10.43
C ILE A 55 11.59 1.36 -9.02
N GLU A 56 12.47 2.24 -8.53
CA GLU A 56 12.88 2.26 -7.13
C GLU A 56 11.76 2.84 -6.25
N ILE A 57 11.56 2.27 -5.06
CA ILE A 57 10.54 2.68 -4.10
C ILE A 57 11.22 3.27 -2.85
N PRO A 58 11.42 4.59 -2.77
CA PRO A 58 11.87 5.27 -1.55
C PRO A 58 10.94 5.01 -0.35
N GLU A 59 11.46 5.15 0.86
CA GLU A 59 10.70 4.84 2.09
C GLU A 59 9.50 5.78 2.30
N ASP A 60 9.57 7.01 1.82
CA ASP A 60 8.52 8.02 1.87
C ASP A 60 7.50 7.91 0.72
N MET A 61 7.75 7.06 -0.28
CA MET A 61 6.84 6.88 -1.40
C MET A 61 5.56 6.17 -0.96
N ASN A 62 4.42 6.77 -1.26
CA ASN A 62 3.09 6.22 -1.01
C ASN A 62 2.41 5.74 -2.29
N PHE A 63 1.19 5.21 -2.17
CA PHE A 63 0.43 4.69 -3.32
C PHE A 63 0.26 5.73 -4.42
N THR A 64 -0.14 6.96 -4.09
CA THR A 64 -0.40 8.00 -5.11
C THR A 64 0.86 8.33 -5.91
N SER A 65 1.98 8.58 -5.22
CA SER A 65 3.24 8.90 -5.89
C SER A 65 3.82 7.72 -6.68
N LEU A 66 3.61 6.49 -6.19
CA LEU A 66 4.03 5.29 -6.92
C LEU A 66 3.14 5.04 -8.15
N GLU A 67 1.82 5.20 -8.04
CA GLU A 67 0.88 5.06 -9.16
C GLU A 67 1.18 6.06 -10.29
N GLU A 68 1.45 7.33 -9.94
CA GLU A 68 1.89 8.35 -10.90
C GLU A 68 3.19 7.92 -11.58
N LYS A 69 4.19 7.47 -10.81
CA LYS A 69 5.46 7.01 -11.35
C LYS A 69 5.32 5.79 -12.26
N VAL A 70 4.50 4.81 -11.85
CA VAL A 70 4.16 3.63 -12.66
C VAL A 70 3.52 4.04 -13.99
N SER A 71 2.59 5.01 -13.94
CA SER A 71 1.91 5.51 -15.14
C SER A 71 2.87 6.17 -16.12
N ASP A 72 3.77 7.03 -15.64
CA ASP A 72 4.77 7.69 -16.46
C ASP A 72 5.74 6.68 -17.10
N VAL A 73 6.20 5.71 -16.33
CA VAL A 73 7.09 4.66 -16.82
C VAL A 73 6.37 3.76 -17.84
N ALA A 74 5.10 3.43 -17.59
CA ALA A 74 4.28 2.63 -18.51
C ALA A 74 4.11 3.32 -19.87
N ILE A 75 3.80 4.62 -19.86
CA ILE A 75 3.68 5.43 -21.09
C ILE A 75 5.00 5.39 -21.88
N ASN A 76 6.11 5.67 -21.21
CA ASN A 76 7.42 5.67 -21.85
C ASN A 76 7.81 4.29 -22.39
N LEU A 77 7.54 3.22 -21.62
CA LEU A 77 7.78 1.84 -22.05
C LEU A 77 7.00 1.53 -23.34
N VAL A 78 5.70 1.85 -23.37
CA VAL A 78 4.86 1.60 -24.53
C VAL A 78 5.34 2.40 -25.75
N LEU A 79 5.57 3.70 -25.61
CA LEU A 79 6.02 4.56 -26.72
C LEU A 79 7.34 4.08 -27.34
N ASN A 80 8.27 3.61 -26.50
CA ASN A 80 9.58 3.17 -26.96
C ASN A 80 9.60 1.72 -27.48
N LYS A 81 8.78 0.84 -26.95
CA LYS A 81 8.86 -0.61 -27.22
C LYS A 81 7.82 -1.10 -28.21
N LEU A 82 6.64 -0.49 -28.26
CA LEU A 82 5.58 -0.93 -29.16
C LEU A 82 5.97 -0.85 -30.64
N PRO A 83 6.66 0.17 -31.15
CA PRO A 83 7.16 0.18 -32.53
C PRO A 83 8.11 -1.00 -32.80
N LEU A 84 9.03 -1.27 -31.88
CA LEU A 84 9.98 -2.38 -32.00
C LEU A 84 9.28 -3.75 -31.98
N PHE A 85 8.21 -3.87 -31.22
CA PHE A 85 7.38 -5.08 -31.21
C PHE A 85 6.75 -5.32 -32.59
N PHE A 86 6.15 -4.30 -33.20
CA PHE A 86 5.55 -4.43 -34.54
C PHE A 86 6.57 -4.70 -35.65
N GLU A 87 7.80 -4.23 -35.49
CA GLU A 87 8.92 -4.54 -36.36
C GLU A 87 9.51 -5.93 -36.16
N GLY A 88 9.00 -6.71 -35.17
CA GLY A 88 9.52 -8.04 -34.83
C GLY A 88 10.90 -8.04 -34.17
N LYS A 89 11.31 -6.88 -33.61
CA LYS A 89 12.63 -6.69 -32.96
C LYS A 89 12.64 -6.98 -31.47
N LEU A 90 11.48 -7.31 -30.87
CA LEU A 90 11.39 -7.73 -29.45
C LEU A 90 11.07 -9.21 -29.39
N GLU A 91 11.88 -9.94 -28.66
CA GLU A 91 11.65 -11.33 -28.31
C GLU A 91 10.88 -11.42 -26.98
N GLY A 92 9.80 -12.21 -26.94
CA GLY A 92 9.05 -12.47 -25.72
C GLY A 92 9.71 -13.56 -24.89
N ILE A 93 10.17 -13.23 -23.72
CA ILE A 93 10.83 -14.16 -22.77
C ILE A 93 9.77 -14.86 -21.92
N PRO A 94 9.72 -16.21 -21.89
CA PRO A 94 8.86 -16.93 -20.95
C PRO A 94 9.19 -16.58 -19.51
N GLN A 95 8.16 -16.50 -18.67
CA GLN A 95 8.34 -16.25 -17.24
C GLN A 95 8.80 -17.54 -16.52
N ASP A 96 9.61 -17.39 -15.48
CA ASP A 96 9.98 -18.48 -14.58
C ASP A 96 8.86 -18.72 -13.57
N GLU A 97 8.09 -19.79 -13.74
CA GLU A 97 6.96 -20.15 -12.89
C GLU A 97 7.39 -20.42 -11.42
N SER A 98 8.64 -20.80 -11.18
CA SER A 98 9.15 -21.03 -9.81
C SER A 98 9.29 -19.73 -9.01
N GLN A 99 9.36 -18.59 -9.69
CA GLN A 99 9.47 -17.25 -9.09
C GLN A 99 8.13 -16.50 -9.03
N ALA A 100 7.06 -17.10 -9.54
CA ALA A 100 5.76 -16.44 -9.61
C ALA A 100 5.17 -16.21 -8.22
N THR A 101 4.75 -14.98 -7.95
CA THR A 101 3.93 -14.62 -6.79
C THR A 101 2.66 -13.94 -7.26
N PHE A 102 1.63 -13.92 -6.39
CA PHE A 102 0.31 -13.44 -6.75
C PHE A 102 -0.18 -12.37 -5.78
N CYS A 103 -0.93 -11.40 -6.30
CA CYS A 103 -1.62 -10.40 -5.49
C CYS A 103 -3.13 -10.51 -5.72
N HIS A 104 -3.89 -10.46 -4.63
CA HIS A 104 -5.35 -10.53 -4.67
C HIS A 104 -5.97 -9.14 -4.87
N TYR A 105 -7.27 -9.11 -5.08
CA TYR A 105 -8.06 -7.87 -5.10
C TYR A 105 -8.16 -7.31 -3.68
N ILE A 106 -7.83 -6.01 -3.51
CA ILE A 106 -7.89 -5.34 -2.21
C ILE A 106 -9.33 -5.22 -1.73
N THR A 107 -9.58 -5.70 -0.53
CA THR A 107 -10.85 -5.60 0.18
C THR A 107 -10.80 -4.54 1.27
N LYS A 108 -11.94 -4.24 1.89
CA LYS A 108 -11.99 -3.33 3.03
C LYS A 108 -11.20 -3.86 4.23
N ASP A 109 -11.20 -5.17 4.43
CA ASP A 109 -10.51 -5.81 5.56
C ASP A 109 -8.98 -5.68 5.46
N ASP A 110 -8.44 -5.61 4.24
CA ASP A 110 -7.02 -5.36 4.01
C ASP A 110 -6.58 -3.96 4.47
N THR A 111 -7.52 -3.03 4.59
CA THR A 111 -7.25 -1.64 4.99
C THR A 111 -7.44 -1.38 6.48
N GLU A 112 -7.94 -2.35 7.24
CA GLU A 112 -8.03 -2.28 8.69
C GLU A 112 -6.68 -2.60 9.32
N LEU A 113 -6.14 -1.65 10.09
CA LEU A 113 -4.84 -1.74 10.72
C LEU A 113 -4.92 -2.59 11.99
N ASP A 114 -3.95 -3.48 12.16
CA ASP A 114 -3.81 -4.31 13.35
C ASP A 114 -2.72 -3.76 14.27
N LEU A 115 -3.00 -3.69 15.56
CA LEU A 115 -2.05 -3.24 16.58
C LEU A 115 -0.91 -4.23 16.82
N ASP A 116 -1.03 -5.46 16.32
CA ASP A 116 -0.01 -6.51 16.42
C ASP A 116 1.00 -6.50 15.25
N TYR A 117 0.78 -5.67 14.24
CA TYR A 117 1.76 -5.49 13.17
C TYR A 117 3.07 -4.92 13.70
N SER A 118 4.18 -5.28 13.04
CA SER A 118 5.44 -4.54 13.21
C SER A 118 5.27 -3.09 12.78
N ILE A 119 6.11 -2.18 13.29
CA ILE A 119 6.10 -0.77 12.91
C ILE A 119 6.20 -0.62 11.39
N ASP A 120 7.13 -1.34 10.76
CA ASP A 120 7.34 -1.29 9.31
C ASP A 120 6.10 -1.74 8.53
N LYS A 121 5.49 -2.87 8.95
CA LYS A 121 4.27 -3.35 8.29
C LYS A 121 3.11 -2.39 8.47
N PHE A 122 2.95 -1.80 9.65
CA PHE A 122 1.92 -0.80 9.92
C PHE A 122 2.09 0.41 8.99
N ILE A 123 3.30 0.97 8.91
CA ILE A 123 3.63 2.11 8.04
C ILE A 123 3.43 1.75 6.56
N ASN A 124 3.86 0.54 6.15
CA ASN A 124 3.70 0.05 4.79
C ASN A 124 2.23 -0.02 4.36
N ILE A 125 1.34 -0.52 5.23
CA ILE A 125 -0.10 -0.55 4.96
C ILE A 125 -0.67 0.87 4.89
N VAL A 126 -0.27 1.77 5.80
CA VAL A 126 -0.71 3.17 5.76
C VAL A 126 -0.30 3.83 4.44
N ARG A 127 0.95 3.69 4.00
CA ARG A 127 1.40 4.28 2.72
C ARG A 127 0.79 3.61 1.49
N ALA A 128 0.47 2.31 1.55
CA ALA A 128 -0.22 1.60 0.47
C ALA A 128 -1.67 2.06 0.26
N PHE A 129 -2.30 2.60 1.32
CA PHE A 129 -3.68 3.08 1.29
C PHE A 129 -3.81 4.57 1.66
N SER A 130 -2.79 5.36 1.40
CA SER A 130 -2.61 6.73 1.92
C SER A 130 -3.75 7.71 1.59
N VAL A 131 -4.52 7.50 0.52
CA VAL A 131 -5.64 8.40 0.14
C VAL A 131 -6.93 7.63 0.00
N LYS A 132 -6.96 6.62 -0.85
CA LYS A 132 -8.14 5.79 -1.11
C LYS A 132 -7.73 4.31 -1.14
N PRO A 133 -8.46 3.46 -0.42
CA PRO A 133 -9.63 3.74 0.43
C PRO A 133 -9.30 4.37 1.79
N GLY A 134 -8.02 4.45 2.18
CA GLY A 134 -7.51 4.89 3.47
C GLY A 134 -7.40 3.75 4.47
N ALA A 135 -6.20 3.52 5.02
CA ALA A 135 -6.02 2.59 6.13
C ALA A 135 -6.73 3.14 7.38
N PHE A 136 -7.32 2.30 8.20
CA PHE A 136 -8.11 2.76 9.33
C PHE A 136 -7.95 1.91 10.59
N ILE A 137 -8.27 2.52 11.72
CA ILE A 137 -8.41 1.90 13.04
C ILE A 137 -9.82 2.16 13.58
N ARG A 138 -10.30 1.31 14.50
CA ARG A 138 -11.59 1.50 15.18
C ARG A 138 -11.36 1.90 16.64
N THR A 139 -12.19 2.81 17.15
CA THR A 139 -12.15 3.21 18.55
C THR A 139 -13.06 2.31 19.41
N MET A 140 -12.75 2.19 20.71
CA MET A 140 -13.59 1.41 21.63
C MET A 140 -14.99 2.02 21.83
N ASN A 141 -15.10 3.35 21.69
CA ASN A 141 -16.32 4.11 21.97
C ASN A 141 -17.14 4.47 20.73
N GLY A 142 -16.76 3.98 19.54
CA GLY A 142 -17.43 4.30 18.29
C GLY A 142 -17.21 3.23 17.23
N ASP A 143 -18.23 3.04 16.39
CA ASP A 143 -18.15 2.09 15.26
C ASP A 143 -17.54 2.71 14.00
N GLU A 144 -17.44 4.03 13.96
CA GLU A 144 -16.91 4.74 12.81
C GLU A 144 -15.37 4.74 12.79
N PRO A 145 -14.75 4.34 11.67
CA PRO A 145 -13.30 4.20 11.58
C PRO A 145 -12.59 5.56 11.53
N LEU A 146 -11.46 5.66 12.26
CA LEU A 146 -10.48 6.73 12.06
C LEU A 146 -9.50 6.31 10.98
N LYS A 147 -9.37 7.09 9.91
CA LYS A 147 -8.36 6.83 8.88
C LYS A 147 -7.01 7.40 9.28
N ILE A 148 -5.99 6.58 9.18
CA ILE A 148 -4.59 6.98 9.31
C ILE A 148 -4.03 7.14 7.90
N LEU A 149 -3.68 8.35 7.54
CA LEU A 149 -3.27 8.69 6.17
C LEU A 149 -1.74 8.81 6.04
N SER A 150 -1.06 9.11 7.15
CA SER A 150 0.40 9.15 7.21
C SER A 150 0.88 8.96 8.65
N CYS A 151 1.97 8.22 8.82
CA CYS A 151 2.63 8.02 10.11
C CYS A 151 4.13 7.76 9.93
N LEU A 152 4.88 7.93 11.01
CA LEU A 152 6.33 7.72 11.08
C LEU A 152 6.65 6.86 12.31
N PRO A 153 7.81 6.17 12.35
CA PRO A 153 8.28 5.53 13.58
C PRO A 153 8.40 6.57 14.72
N TYR A 154 8.15 6.14 15.95
CA TYR A 154 8.31 6.98 17.14
C TYR A 154 9.01 6.21 18.25
N ASP A 155 10.20 6.69 18.65
CA ASP A 155 11.13 5.94 19.52
C ASP A 155 10.85 6.07 21.02
N ASP A 156 9.94 6.94 21.45
CA ASP A 156 9.54 7.06 22.85
C ASP A 156 8.59 5.91 23.22
N LYS A 157 8.71 5.39 24.48
CA LYS A 157 7.86 4.29 24.99
C LYS A 157 6.75 4.79 25.91
N SER A 158 6.27 5.99 25.72
CA SER A 158 5.31 6.67 26.60
C SER A 158 3.84 6.24 26.38
N VAL A 159 3.52 5.55 25.29
CA VAL A 159 2.15 5.20 24.89
C VAL A 159 1.97 3.68 24.90
N LYS A 160 0.94 3.18 25.58
CA LYS A 160 0.65 1.75 25.66
C LYS A 160 -0.04 1.25 24.39
N LYS A 161 0.11 -0.05 24.11
CA LYS A 161 -0.63 -0.71 23.04
C LYS A 161 -2.13 -0.38 23.11
N GLY A 162 -2.69 0.01 21.98
CA GLY A 162 -4.11 0.35 21.87
C GLY A 162 -4.49 1.75 22.35
N GLU A 163 -3.53 2.57 22.79
CA GLU A 163 -3.76 3.97 23.10
C GLU A 163 -3.35 4.86 21.91
N LEU A 164 -4.27 5.69 21.43
CA LEU A 164 -3.97 6.85 20.59
C LEU A 164 -3.92 8.07 21.50
N LYS A 165 -2.72 8.61 21.75
CA LYS A 165 -2.47 9.60 22.81
C LYS A 165 -1.78 10.85 22.31
N ALA A 166 -2.24 11.99 22.80
CA ALA A 166 -1.49 13.25 22.72
C ALA A 166 -0.36 13.23 23.76
N VAL A 167 0.90 13.01 23.34
CA VAL A 167 2.06 13.04 24.25
C VAL A 167 2.49 14.47 24.57
N ASP A 168 2.21 15.39 23.66
CA ASP A 168 2.30 16.84 23.85
C ASP A 168 1.34 17.56 22.88
N LYS A 169 1.46 18.88 22.73
CA LYS A 169 0.58 19.70 21.87
C LYS A 169 0.75 19.44 20.36
N LYS A 170 1.77 18.68 19.95
CA LYS A 170 2.14 18.47 18.54
C LYS A 170 2.15 17.01 18.14
N HIS A 171 2.40 16.10 19.08
CA HIS A 171 2.64 14.70 18.77
C HIS A 171 1.47 13.83 19.22
N LEU A 172 0.75 13.32 18.22
CA LEU A 172 -0.29 12.30 18.37
C LEU A 172 0.34 10.93 18.08
N VAL A 173 0.40 10.07 19.08
CA VAL A 173 1.12 8.80 19.01
C VAL A 173 0.18 7.64 19.24
N LEU A 174 0.31 6.59 18.43
CA LEU A 174 -0.41 5.33 18.56
C LEU A 174 0.54 4.25 19.07
N GLY A 175 0.17 3.60 20.17
CA GLY A 175 0.90 2.45 20.71
C GLY A 175 0.51 1.16 19.99
N LEU A 176 1.53 0.45 19.48
CA LEU A 176 1.44 -0.89 18.88
C LEU A 176 2.02 -1.93 19.84
N ASN A 177 1.89 -3.21 19.51
CA ASN A 177 2.46 -4.29 20.33
C ASN A 177 4.00 -4.21 20.41
N ASN A 178 4.65 -3.85 19.31
CA ASN A 178 6.10 -3.87 19.18
C ASN A 178 6.73 -2.46 19.06
N GLY A 179 6.03 -1.42 19.51
CA GLY A 179 6.53 -0.05 19.47
C GLY A 179 5.44 0.98 19.26
N GLN A 180 5.78 2.12 18.68
CA GLN A 180 4.87 3.26 18.55
C GLN A 180 5.05 3.93 17.21
N VAL A 181 3.98 4.58 16.73
CA VAL A 181 4.00 5.41 15.53
C VAL A 181 3.46 6.81 15.82
N LEU A 182 4.14 7.81 15.29
CA LEU A 182 3.69 9.19 15.26
C LEU A 182 2.67 9.35 14.12
N ILE A 183 1.46 9.74 14.43
CA ILE A 183 0.42 10.01 13.43
C ILE A 183 0.61 11.42 12.90
N THR A 184 0.99 11.54 11.64
CA THR A 184 1.24 12.83 10.97
C THR A 184 0.02 13.33 10.20
N SER A 185 -0.85 12.42 9.74
CA SER A 185 -2.12 12.77 9.09
C SER A 185 -3.21 11.78 9.44
N ILE A 186 -4.38 12.29 9.85
CA ILE A 186 -5.52 11.51 10.33
C ILE A 186 -6.83 12.13 9.84
N GLN A 187 -7.86 11.30 9.66
CA GLN A 187 -9.17 11.76 9.22
C GLN A 187 -10.29 11.13 10.07
N LYS A 188 -11.09 11.98 10.70
CA LYS A 188 -12.36 11.59 11.33
C LYS A 188 -13.43 11.32 10.26
N PRO A 189 -14.39 10.43 10.52
CA PRO A 189 -15.51 10.19 9.62
C PRO A 189 -16.22 11.48 9.22
N GLY A 190 -16.51 11.63 7.93
CA GLY A 190 -17.19 12.81 7.39
C GLY A 190 -16.44 14.15 7.48
N LYS A 191 -15.17 14.16 7.93
CA LYS A 191 -14.35 15.37 8.03
C LYS A 191 -13.20 15.35 7.01
N LYS A 192 -12.58 16.52 6.81
CA LYS A 192 -11.35 16.61 6.03
C LYS A 192 -10.17 16.04 6.82
N PRO A 193 -9.12 15.54 6.14
CA PRO A 193 -7.86 15.19 6.78
C PRO A 193 -7.28 16.36 7.57
N CYS A 194 -6.63 16.07 8.68
CA CYS A 194 -5.88 17.05 9.48
C CYS A 194 -4.58 16.44 10.00
N ASP A 195 -3.63 17.26 10.41
CA ASP A 195 -2.42 16.85 11.09
C ASP A 195 -2.68 16.44 12.55
N GLY A 196 -1.69 15.80 13.19
CA GLY A 196 -1.79 15.34 14.57
C GLY A 196 -2.08 16.48 15.55
N SER A 197 -1.48 17.66 15.37
CA SER A 197 -1.68 18.79 16.28
C SER A 197 -3.10 19.36 16.19
N SER A 198 -3.64 19.48 14.99
CA SER A 198 -5.04 19.90 14.77
C SER A 198 -6.02 18.87 15.33
N PHE A 199 -5.70 17.58 15.21
CA PHE A 199 -6.52 16.52 15.81
C PHE A 199 -6.53 16.62 17.35
N ILE A 200 -5.36 16.82 17.98
CA ILE A 200 -5.19 17.00 19.43
C ILE A 200 -6.03 18.17 19.94
N ASN A 201 -5.99 19.31 19.26
CA ASN A 201 -6.80 20.48 19.61
C ASN A 201 -8.31 20.18 19.60
N GLY A 202 -8.75 19.24 18.77
CA GLY A 202 -10.14 18.79 18.70
C GLY A 202 -10.51 17.66 19.67
N MET A 203 -9.56 17.14 20.48
CA MET A 203 -9.82 16.11 21.50
C MET A 203 -10.39 16.67 22.80
N GLY A 204 -10.32 18.00 23.01
CA GLY A 204 -10.77 18.65 24.25
C GLY A 204 -9.93 18.22 25.46
N SER A 205 -10.58 17.80 26.55
CA SER A 205 -9.91 17.30 27.76
C SER A 205 -9.49 15.82 27.67
N GLU A 206 -9.95 15.11 26.65
CA GLU A 206 -9.55 13.72 26.43
C GLU A 206 -8.20 13.69 25.70
N HIS A 207 -7.16 13.25 26.39
CA HIS A 207 -5.82 13.11 25.81
C HIS A 207 -5.51 11.71 25.30
N VAL A 208 -6.43 10.75 25.48
CA VAL A 208 -6.27 9.33 25.08
C VAL A 208 -7.56 8.80 24.47
N ILE A 209 -7.46 8.16 23.34
CA ILE A 209 -8.53 7.39 22.68
C ILE A 209 -8.10 5.92 22.67
N LEU A 210 -8.96 5.04 23.15
CA LEU A 210 -8.71 3.60 23.14
C LEU A 210 -9.11 2.99 21.78
N ILE A 211 -8.23 2.18 21.22
CA ILE A 211 -8.39 1.53 19.92
C ILE A 211 -8.78 0.07 20.11
N LYS A 212 -9.78 -0.38 19.36
CA LYS A 212 -10.15 -1.80 19.29
C LYS A 212 -9.04 -2.61 18.61
N HIS A 213 -8.79 -3.81 19.11
CA HIS A 213 -8.05 -4.80 18.33
C HIS A 213 -8.85 -5.20 17.10
N LYS A 214 -8.16 -5.40 15.99
CA LYS A 214 -8.75 -6.06 14.85
C LYS A 214 -9.13 -7.47 15.28
N THR A 215 -10.42 -7.79 15.35
CA THR A 215 -10.89 -9.15 15.56
C THR A 215 -10.61 -9.94 14.29
N GLU A 216 -9.87 -11.04 14.42
CA GLU A 216 -9.90 -12.06 13.39
C GLU A 216 -11.36 -12.53 13.31
N ASP A 217 -12.01 -12.28 12.17
CA ASP A 217 -13.25 -12.98 11.87
C ASP A 217 -12.88 -14.47 11.80
N ILE A 218 -13.22 -15.19 12.86
CA ILE A 218 -13.19 -16.65 12.85
C ILE A 218 -14.17 -17.02 11.75
N LYS A 219 -13.65 -17.30 10.55
CA LYS A 219 -14.42 -17.96 9.48
C LYS A 219 -14.79 -19.32 10.05
N ASN A 220 -16.00 -19.40 10.61
CA ASN A 220 -16.65 -20.67 10.84
C ASN A 220 -16.97 -21.24 9.45
N ASP A 221 -16.15 -22.19 9.01
CA ASP A 221 -16.44 -23.08 7.88
C ASP A 221 -17.70 -23.92 8.17
#